data_0b5b2ed7d852bbfd9270ac9debb70a66
#
_entry.id   0b5b2ed7d852bbfd9270ac9debb70a66
#
_cell.length_a   1.000
_cell.length_b   1.000
_cell.length_c   1.000
_cell.angle_alpha   90.00
_cell.angle_beta   90.00
_cell.angle_gamma   90.00
#
_symmetry.space_group_name_H-M   'P 1'
#
loop_
_entity.id
_entity.type
_entity.pdbx_description
1 polymer ?
#
loop_
_entity_poly.entity_id
_entity_poly.type
_entity_poly.pdbx_seq_one_letter_code
_entity_poly.pdbx_strand_id
1 'polypeptide(L)'
;MTDLKNGRGKCWKKTAVFVTLLVGVFFSAMQSNGRGDKRNEEAISTGSTGENTVLVGGMPVGIYMETDGILVLDTQEIEGEDGEKYEPARHLVHAGDYIVGINERAVECKKDLTEELADLKQEEVVLKLRRGTEELEVKIDAVKCAGSDHKLGIWIRDNVQGLGTITFLTGNSKFGALGHGIHDADTSVLMDIGGGSLYKTSIRSILKGENGMPGSMEGMIVYNRYNRLGTVEKNTEMGIYGTIEEIDALFEEQIPVQVAEKEEIHTGDAAIRCCLGEEVREYGIQITEVDPNAKEENKGIVLEVTDPELLDETGGIIQGMSGSPILQDGKLIGAVTHVFVNDPTKGYGIFAETMLETVCDGQES
;
A
#
# COMPACT_ATOMS: atom_id res chain seq x y z
N MET A 1 -55.13 37.47 15.70
CA MET A 1 -55.71 37.55 14.36
C MET A 1 -54.90 36.59 13.54
N THR A 2 -55.36 35.36 13.47
CA THR A 2 -56.01 34.66 12.34
C THR A 2 -55.03 34.41 11.19
N ASP A 3 -54.76 33.24 10.66
CA ASP A 3 -55.50 31.98 10.67
C ASP A 3 -54.61 30.83 10.13
N LEU A 4 -54.90 29.65 10.61
CA LEU A 4 -54.52 28.33 10.09
C LEU A 4 -55.04 28.12 8.66
N LYS A 5 -54.32 27.34 7.83
CA LYS A 5 -54.91 26.23 7.09
C LYS A 5 -53.89 25.29 6.40
N ASN A 6 -53.88 24.09 6.87
CA ASN A 6 -53.86 22.78 6.19
C ASN A 6 -53.82 22.71 4.64
N GLY A 7 -52.98 21.88 4.13
CA GLY A 7 -52.97 21.44 2.72
C GLY A 7 -52.27 20.12 2.51
N ARG A 8 -53.07 19.07 2.56
CA ARG A 8 -52.79 17.62 2.37
C ARG A 8 -51.89 17.28 1.17
N GLY A 9 -51.23 16.17 1.36
CA GLY A 9 -50.36 15.46 0.43
C GLY A 9 -50.98 15.09 -0.91
N LYS A 10 -50.11 14.94 -1.89
CA LYS A 10 -50.35 14.17 -3.13
C LYS A 10 -49.19 13.21 -3.32
N CYS A 11 -49.54 11.96 -3.11
CA CYS A 11 -48.82 10.77 -3.52
C CYS A 11 -48.78 10.71 -5.04
N TRP A 12 -47.56 10.78 -5.63
CA TRP A 12 -47.36 10.52 -7.05
C TRP A 12 -46.90 9.07 -7.24
N LYS A 13 -47.82 8.27 -7.81
CA LYS A 13 -47.55 6.95 -8.32
C LYS A 13 -46.62 7.08 -9.54
N LYS A 14 -45.46 6.47 -9.49
CA LYS A 14 -44.58 6.29 -10.65
C LYS A 14 -45.08 5.09 -11.46
N THR A 15 -45.58 5.37 -12.65
CA THR A 15 -45.94 4.37 -13.65
C THR A 15 -44.64 3.89 -14.32
N ALA A 16 -44.35 2.60 -14.19
CA ALA A 16 -43.27 1.96 -14.91
C ALA A 16 -43.73 1.67 -16.34
N VAL A 17 -43.04 2.20 -17.32
CA VAL A 17 -43.20 1.86 -18.73
C VAL A 17 -42.18 0.76 -19.05
N PHE A 18 -42.72 -0.44 -19.30
CA PHE A 18 -41.95 -1.55 -19.88
C PHE A 18 -41.87 -1.35 -21.40
N VAL A 19 -40.65 -1.15 -21.91
CA VAL A 19 -40.38 -1.26 -23.35
C VAL A 19 -39.81 -2.65 -23.61
N THR A 20 -40.60 -3.46 -24.23
CA THR A 20 -40.23 -4.79 -24.71
C THR A 20 -39.63 -4.64 -26.10
N LEU A 21 -38.35 -4.86 -26.27
CA LEU A 21 -37.67 -4.92 -27.55
C LEU A 21 -37.60 -6.39 -28.00
N LEU A 22 -38.39 -6.72 -29.02
CA LEU A 22 -38.38 -7.98 -29.75
C LEU A 22 -37.18 -7.95 -30.73
N VAL A 23 -36.14 -8.76 -30.47
CA VAL A 23 -35.10 -9.04 -31.45
C VAL A 23 -35.41 -10.36 -32.14
N GLY A 24 -35.80 -10.27 -33.40
CA GLY A 24 -36.02 -11.40 -34.25
C GLY A 24 -34.71 -12.07 -34.66
N VAL A 25 -34.63 -13.37 -34.40
CA VAL A 25 -33.54 -14.24 -34.87
C VAL A 25 -33.85 -14.66 -36.29
N PHE A 26 -33.08 -14.19 -37.27
CA PHE A 26 -33.04 -14.75 -38.62
C PHE A 26 -31.96 -15.83 -38.66
N PHE A 27 -32.37 -17.07 -38.75
CA PHE A 27 -31.54 -18.20 -39.14
C PHE A 27 -31.49 -18.22 -40.67
N SER A 28 -30.32 -17.96 -41.24
CA SER A 28 -29.99 -18.31 -42.62
C SER A 28 -28.96 -19.43 -42.61
N ALA A 29 -29.41 -20.63 -42.89
CA ALA A 29 -28.52 -21.74 -43.23
C ALA A 29 -28.00 -21.52 -44.65
N MET A 30 -26.68 -21.32 -44.80
CA MET A 30 -26.00 -21.44 -46.07
C MET A 30 -24.91 -22.48 -45.92
N GLN A 31 -25.19 -23.68 -46.47
CA GLN A 31 -24.16 -24.66 -46.78
C GLN A 31 -23.32 -24.12 -47.93
N SER A 32 -22.01 -24.02 -47.72
CA SER A 32 -21.04 -24.02 -48.82
C SER A 32 -19.89 -24.94 -48.52
N ASN A 33 -19.76 -25.88 -49.40
CA ASN A 33 -18.64 -26.82 -49.50
C ASN A 33 -17.31 -26.14 -49.73
N GLY A 34 -16.30 -26.64 -49.06
CA GLY A 34 -15.06 -26.95 -49.73
C GLY A 34 -13.87 -26.05 -49.59
N ARG A 35 -12.91 -26.66 -49.12
CA ARG A 35 -11.46 -26.52 -49.21
C ARG A 35 -10.80 -26.04 -47.93
N GLY A 36 -10.16 -27.03 -47.29
CA GLY A 36 -9.24 -26.83 -46.21
C GLY A 36 -8.10 -25.93 -46.59
N ASP A 37 -8.03 -24.80 -45.94
CA ASP A 37 -6.80 -24.06 -45.79
C ASP A 37 -6.32 -24.35 -44.38
N LYS A 38 -5.30 -25.21 -44.29
CA LYS A 38 -4.55 -25.43 -43.06
C LYS A 38 -3.80 -24.14 -42.80
N ARG A 39 -4.44 -23.19 -42.08
CA ARG A 39 -3.67 -22.23 -41.34
C ARG A 39 -3.00 -23.00 -40.20
N ASN A 40 -1.69 -23.06 -40.31
CA ASN A 40 -0.85 -23.36 -39.16
C ASN A 40 -1.28 -22.40 -38.04
N GLU A 41 -2.04 -22.89 -37.07
CA GLU A 41 -1.95 -22.37 -35.74
C GLU A 41 -0.52 -22.72 -35.29
N GLU A 42 0.39 -21.80 -35.51
CA GLU A 42 1.57 -21.73 -34.66
C GLU A 42 1.04 -21.53 -33.28
N ALA A 43 0.93 -22.62 -32.53
CA ALA A 43 0.89 -22.59 -31.09
C ALA A 43 2.08 -21.71 -30.72
N ILE A 44 1.80 -20.50 -30.22
CA ILE A 44 2.79 -19.72 -29.50
C ILE A 44 3.25 -20.69 -28.43
N SER A 45 4.41 -21.28 -28.65
CA SER A 45 5.15 -21.98 -27.63
C SER A 45 5.24 -20.97 -26.50
N THR A 46 4.48 -21.21 -25.42
CA THR A 46 4.78 -20.65 -24.14
C THR A 46 6.13 -21.23 -23.75
N GLY A 47 7.19 -20.59 -24.30
CA GLY A 47 8.52 -20.80 -23.81
C GLY A 47 8.42 -20.61 -22.30
N SER A 48 8.96 -21.54 -21.54
CA SER A 48 9.12 -21.40 -20.10
C SER A 48 9.65 -19.97 -19.87
N THR A 49 8.78 -19.08 -19.42
CA THR A 49 9.20 -17.80 -18.85
C THR A 49 10.12 -18.20 -17.71
N GLY A 50 11.43 -17.90 -17.86
CA GLY A 50 12.41 -18.27 -16.85
C GLY A 50 11.92 -17.78 -15.49
N GLU A 51 12.20 -18.50 -14.44
CA GLU A 51 11.78 -18.23 -13.05
C GLU A 51 12.07 -16.78 -12.60
N ASN A 52 12.94 -16.04 -13.33
CA ASN A 52 13.40 -14.68 -13.02
C ASN A 52 12.93 -13.60 -14.03
N THR A 53 11.73 -13.71 -14.59
CA THR A 53 11.17 -12.66 -15.45
C THR A 53 9.93 -12.02 -14.83
N VAL A 54 9.83 -10.68 -14.93
CA VAL A 54 8.75 -9.89 -14.36
C VAL A 54 8.28 -8.80 -15.32
N LEU A 55 7.08 -8.29 -15.13
CA LEU A 55 6.66 -7.02 -15.73
C LEU A 55 7.17 -5.87 -14.85
N VAL A 56 7.84 -4.91 -15.46
CA VAL A 56 8.42 -3.77 -14.75
C VAL A 56 7.33 -2.71 -14.49
N GLY A 57 7.22 -2.28 -13.23
CA GLY A 57 6.28 -1.27 -12.78
C GLY A 57 6.71 0.17 -13.09
N GLY A 58 6.61 1.03 -12.09
CA GLY A 58 6.88 2.47 -12.16
C GLY A 58 5.63 3.32 -11.95
N MET A 59 4.44 2.69 -11.89
CA MET A 59 3.18 3.37 -11.61
C MET A 59 3.03 3.67 -10.12
N PRO A 60 2.57 4.88 -9.75
CA PRO A 60 2.20 5.19 -8.39
C PRO A 60 0.89 4.51 -8.01
N VAL A 61 0.82 4.04 -6.77
CA VAL A 61 -0.37 3.44 -6.20
C VAL A 61 -0.69 4.06 -4.85
N GLY A 62 -1.97 4.16 -4.55
CA GLY A 62 -2.46 4.43 -3.21
C GLY A 62 -2.46 3.15 -2.39
N ILE A 63 -1.89 3.22 -1.21
CA ILE A 63 -1.76 2.09 -0.29
C ILE A 63 -2.69 2.35 0.89
N TYR A 64 -3.48 1.36 1.26
CA TYR A 64 -4.25 1.31 2.49
C TYR A 64 -4.01 -0.03 3.16
N MET A 65 -3.56 -0.02 4.41
CA MET A 65 -3.35 -1.24 5.19
C MET A 65 -4.00 -1.11 6.55
N GLU A 66 -4.58 -2.19 7.03
CA GLU A 66 -5.14 -2.36 8.36
C GLU A 66 -4.13 -3.13 9.21
N THR A 67 -3.94 -2.68 10.46
CA THR A 67 -3.03 -3.37 11.39
C THR A 67 -3.65 -4.66 11.89
N ASP A 68 -2.81 -5.62 12.24
CA ASP A 68 -3.23 -6.84 12.94
C ASP A 68 -3.40 -6.54 14.45
N GLY A 69 -4.61 -6.11 14.83
CA GLY A 69 -4.90 -5.49 16.11
C GLY A 69 -4.67 -3.97 16.08
N ILE A 70 -4.84 -3.30 17.20
CA ILE A 70 -4.80 -1.83 17.31
C ILE A 70 -3.46 -1.41 17.89
N LEU A 71 -2.62 -0.75 17.08
CA LEU A 71 -1.30 -0.26 17.50
C LEU A 71 -1.42 0.84 18.55
N VAL A 72 -0.70 0.69 19.65
CA VAL A 72 -0.52 1.72 20.67
C VAL A 72 0.60 2.67 20.26
N LEU A 73 0.29 3.96 20.19
CA LEU A 73 1.26 5.02 19.89
C LEU A 73 1.88 5.58 21.16
N ASP A 74 1.06 5.87 22.17
CA ASP A 74 1.49 6.44 23.45
C ASP A 74 0.37 6.35 24.49
N THR A 75 0.66 6.72 25.72
CA THR A 75 -0.32 6.92 26.79
C THR A 75 -0.43 8.39 27.17
N GLN A 76 -1.60 8.81 27.63
CA GLN A 76 -1.84 10.21 27.99
C GLN A 76 -2.67 10.37 29.26
N GLU A 77 -2.51 11.51 29.91
CA GLU A 77 -3.42 12.00 30.95
C GLU A 77 -4.80 12.34 30.36
N ILE A 78 -5.86 11.95 31.05
CA ILE A 78 -7.24 12.25 30.69
C ILE A 78 -7.99 12.84 31.89
N GLU A 79 -8.98 13.71 31.63
CA GLU A 79 -9.82 14.34 32.68
C GLU A 79 -11.11 13.53 32.85
N GLY A 80 -11.35 13.10 34.06
CA GLY A 80 -12.60 12.42 34.47
C GLY A 80 -13.78 13.37 34.54
N GLU A 81 -15.00 12.82 34.66
CA GLU A 81 -16.23 13.62 34.84
C GLU A 81 -16.26 14.40 36.17
N ASP A 82 -15.43 14.00 37.12
CA ASP A 82 -15.21 14.67 38.42
C ASP A 82 -14.24 15.86 38.34
N GLY A 83 -13.61 16.09 37.19
CA GLY A 83 -12.61 17.13 36.96
C GLY A 83 -11.20 16.77 37.40
N GLU A 84 -10.98 15.54 37.89
CA GLU A 84 -9.66 15.05 38.28
C GLU A 84 -8.92 14.47 37.06
N LYS A 85 -7.58 14.40 37.17
CA LYS A 85 -6.70 13.92 36.13
C LYS A 85 -6.23 12.51 36.42
N TYR A 86 -6.28 11.66 35.38
CA TYR A 86 -5.97 10.24 35.47
C TYR A 86 -5.00 9.82 34.38
N GLU A 87 -4.12 8.87 34.67
CA GLU A 87 -3.22 8.22 33.70
C GLU A 87 -3.40 6.69 33.79
N PRO A 88 -4.57 6.14 33.38
CA PRO A 88 -4.95 4.76 33.72
C PRO A 88 -4.05 3.71 33.03
N ALA A 89 -3.52 3.99 31.86
CA ALA A 89 -2.67 3.07 31.11
C ALA A 89 -1.17 3.22 31.38
N ARG A 90 -0.76 4.24 32.17
CA ARG A 90 0.65 4.55 32.42
C ARG A 90 1.40 3.36 33.03
N HIS A 91 2.56 3.04 32.47
CA HIS A 91 3.44 1.92 32.84
C HIS A 91 2.84 0.52 32.62
N LEU A 92 1.61 0.39 32.15
CA LEU A 92 0.96 -0.87 31.84
C LEU A 92 1.01 -1.18 30.35
N VAL A 93 0.79 -0.15 29.52
CA VAL A 93 0.76 -0.23 28.07
C VAL A 93 1.92 0.60 27.50
N HIS A 94 2.58 0.11 26.49
CA HIS A 94 3.73 0.77 25.88
C HIS A 94 3.50 1.05 24.39
N ALA A 95 4.17 2.08 23.89
CA ALA A 95 4.24 2.33 22.45
C ALA A 95 4.79 1.10 21.74
N GLY A 96 4.15 0.69 20.64
CA GLY A 96 4.47 -0.53 19.91
C GLY A 96 3.74 -1.80 20.35
N ASP A 97 2.94 -1.74 21.45
CA ASP A 97 2.00 -2.81 21.76
C ASP A 97 0.85 -2.83 20.75
N TYR A 98 0.27 -3.99 20.51
CA TYR A 98 -0.99 -4.13 19.78
C TYR A 98 -2.10 -4.57 20.72
N ILE A 99 -3.21 -3.83 20.79
CA ILE A 99 -4.41 -4.25 21.50
C ILE A 99 -5.14 -5.23 20.59
N VAL A 100 -5.26 -6.49 21.03
CA VAL A 100 -5.92 -7.57 20.30
C VAL A 100 -7.22 -8.04 20.96
N GLY A 101 -7.52 -7.50 22.14
CA GLY A 101 -8.77 -7.81 22.85
C GLY A 101 -9.04 -6.90 24.03
N ILE A 102 -10.30 -6.82 24.42
CA ILE A 102 -10.78 -6.19 25.65
C ILE A 102 -11.76 -7.13 26.35
N ASN A 103 -11.52 -7.42 27.63
CA ASN A 103 -12.23 -8.43 28.39
C ASN A 103 -12.19 -9.80 27.66
N GLU A 104 -13.33 -10.36 27.32
CA GLU A 104 -13.42 -11.67 26.62
C GLU A 104 -13.58 -11.52 25.09
N ARG A 105 -13.57 -10.29 24.56
CA ARG A 105 -13.81 -10.00 23.14
C ARG A 105 -12.51 -9.67 22.42
N ALA A 106 -12.33 -10.26 21.24
CA ALA A 106 -11.29 -9.83 20.32
C ALA A 106 -11.66 -8.46 19.71
N VAL A 107 -10.65 -7.63 19.44
CA VAL A 107 -10.80 -6.35 18.75
C VAL A 107 -9.81 -6.31 17.58
N GLU A 108 -10.29 -5.94 16.41
CA GLU A 108 -9.50 -5.84 15.18
C GLU A 108 -9.27 -4.37 14.81
N CYS A 109 -10.19 -3.48 15.16
CA CYS A 109 -10.12 -2.07 14.78
C CYS A 109 -10.53 -1.15 15.94
N LYS A 110 -10.22 0.14 15.78
CA LYS A 110 -10.56 1.20 16.73
C LYS A 110 -12.06 1.24 17.06
N LYS A 111 -12.91 0.93 16.08
CA LYS A 111 -14.35 0.93 16.25
C LYS A 111 -14.78 -0.12 17.27
N ASP A 112 -14.24 -1.35 17.18
CA ASP A 112 -14.56 -2.45 18.11
C ASP A 112 -14.21 -2.06 19.55
N LEU A 113 -13.00 -1.52 19.75
CA LEU A 113 -12.56 -1.04 21.06
C LEU A 113 -13.48 0.06 21.62
N THR A 114 -13.88 1.00 20.75
CA THR A 114 -14.75 2.11 21.16
C THR A 114 -16.15 1.64 21.54
N GLU A 115 -16.72 0.68 20.81
CA GLU A 115 -18.01 0.08 21.11
C GLU A 115 -17.99 -0.67 22.45
N GLU A 116 -16.93 -1.44 22.72
CA GLU A 116 -16.77 -2.13 24.01
C GLU A 116 -16.64 -1.16 25.19
N LEU A 117 -15.90 -0.06 25.03
CA LEU A 117 -15.76 0.97 26.06
C LEU A 117 -17.07 1.72 26.31
N ALA A 118 -17.92 1.91 25.30
CA ALA A 118 -19.24 2.54 25.46
C ALA A 118 -20.22 1.65 26.22
N ASP A 119 -20.12 0.32 26.10
CA ASP A 119 -21.00 -0.65 26.73
C ASP A 119 -20.53 -1.14 28.13
N LEU A 120 -19.45 -0.53 28.66
CA LEU A 120 -18.86 -0.95 29.94
C LEU A 120 -19.87 -0.87 31.11
N LYS A 121 -19.95 -1.95 31.86
CA LYS A 121 -20.74 -2.06 33.10
C LYS A 121 -19.92 -1.86 34.38
N GLN A 122 -18.61 -2.02 34.26
CA GLN A 122 -17.63 -1.88 35.33
C GLN A 122 -16.44 -1.09 34.80
N GLU A 123 -15.78 -0.33 35.63
CA GLU A 123 -14.64 0.50 35.25
C GLU A 123 -13.37 -0.37 35.01
N GLU A 124 -13.19 -1.47 35.74
CA GLU A 124 -12.07 -2.39 35.53
C GLU A 124 -12.26 -3.15 34.20
N VAL A 125 -11.29 -3.03 33.30
CA VAL A 125 -11.19 -3.78 32.02
C VAL A 125 -9.89 -4.55 31.98
N VAL A 126 -9.90 -5.67 31.25
CA VAL A 126 -8.70 -6.47 30.93
C VAL A 126 -8.39 -6.28 29.46
N LEU A 127 -7.28 -5.59 29.15
CA LEU A 127 -6.76 -5.54 27.77
C LEU A 127 -5.89 -6.75 27.50
N LYS A 128 -6.09 -7.37 26.33
CA LYS A 128 -5.17 -8.35 25.75
C LYS A 128 -4.25 -7.60 24.81
N LEU A 129 -2.96 -7.67 25.09
CA LEU A 129 -1.92 -6.99 24.33
C LEU A 129 -1.00 -8.02 23.68
N ARG A 130 -0.55 -7.73 22.46
CA ARG A 130 0.59 -8.39 21.83
C ARG A 130 1.76 -7.42 21.87
N ARG A 131 2.84 -7.82 22.55
CA ARG A 131 4.09 -7.06 22.68
C ARG A 131 5.22 -7.87 22.03
N GLY A 132 5.59 -7.49 20.82
CA GLY A 132 6.42 -8.36 19.98
C GLY A 132 5.73 -9.70 19.73
N THR A 133 6.31 -10.79 20.21
CA THR A 133 5.74 -12.15 20.10
C THR A 133 5.01 -12.63 21.37
N GLU A 134 4.96 -11.82 22.41
CA GLU A 134 4.35 -12.19 23.69
C GLU A 134 2.92 -11.66 23.79
N GLU A 135 2.01 -12.50 24.26
CA GLU A 135 0.65 -12.11 24.64
C GLU A 135 0.60 -11.78 26.14
N LEU A 136 0.01 -10.64 26.48
CA LEU A 136 -0.07 -10.12 27.83
C LEU A 136 -1.54 -9.74 28.15
N GLU A 137 -1.94 -9.93 29.41
CA GLU A 137 -3.19 -9.37 29.92
C GLU A 137 -2.88 -8.32 30.97
N VAL A 138 -3.42 -7.10 30.77
CA VAL A 138 -3.27 -6.00 31.71
C VAL A 138 -4.63 -5.51 32.17
N LYS A 139 -4.76 -5.26 33.48
CA LYS A 139 -5.96 -4.67 34.07
C LYS A 139 -5.80 -3.16 34.13
N ILE A 140 -6.82 -2.46 33.66
CA ILE A 140 -6.85 -0.99 33.58
C ILE A 140 -8.23 -0.53 34.10
N ASP A 141 -8.25 0.49 34.94
CA ASP A 141 -9.49 1.16 35.34
C ASP A 141 -9.84 2.21 34.26
N ALA A 142 -10.88 1.94 33.48
CA ALA A 142 -11.39 2.89 32.50
C ALA A 142 -12.01 4.09 33.21
N VAL A 143 -11.62 5.29 32.78
CA VAL A 143 -12.07 6.54 33.39
C VAL A 143 -13.30 7.06 32.64
N LYS A 144 -14.38 7.31 33.40
CA LYS A 144 -15.56 7.94 32.84
C LYS A 144 -15.31 9.44 32.64
N CYS A 145 -15.43 9.89 31.39
CA CYS A 145 -15.21 11.26 30.99
C CYS A 145 -16.53 12.01 30.72
N ALA A 146 -16.45 13.32 30.55
CA ALA A 146 -17.59 14.13 30.17
C ALA A 146 -18.25 13.59 28.88
N GLY A 147 -19.58 13.39 28.88
CA GLY A 147 -20.33 12.81 27.77
C GLY A 147 -20.66 11.32 27.94
N SER A 148 -20.36 10.73 29.10
CA SER A 148 -20.61 9.31 29.44
C SER A 148 -19.70 8.28 28.78
N ASP A 149 -18.67 8.71 28.04
CA ASP A 149 -17.72 7.81 27.42
C ASP A 149 -16.61 7.41 28.39
N HIS A 150 -16.29 6.11 28.43
CA HIS A 150 -15.12 5.61 29.15
C HIS A 150 -13.88 5.71 28.24
N LYS A 151 -12.74 6.11 28.84
CA LYS A 151 -11.45 6.22 28.16
C LYS A 151 -10.34 5.51 28.93
N LEU A 152 -9.35 5.03 28.22
CA LEU A 152 -8.18 4.35 28.77
C LEU A 152 -6.92 5.23 28.79
N GLY A 153 -6.97 6.43 28.21
CA GLY A 153 -5.80 7.30 28.10
C GLY A 153 -4.72 6.72 27.19
N ILE A 154 -5.09 6.11 26.07
CA ILE A 154 -4.19 5.49 25.10
C ILE A 154 -4.40 6.14 23.73
N TRP A 155 -3.30 6.56 23.08
CA TRP A 155 -3.28 6.93 21.67
C TRP A 155 -3.11 5.68 20.82
N ILE A 156 -3.96 5.52 19.81
CA ILE A 156 -4.04 4.29 19.01
C ILE A 156 -4.14 4.56 17.52
N ARG A 157 -3.65 3.57 16.72
CA ARG A 157 -3.75 3.53 15.27
C ARG A 157 -4.15 2.13 14.82
N ASP A 158 -5.07 2.03 13.87
CA ASP A 158 -5.56 0.76 13.32
C ASP A 158 -5.39 0.64 11.80
N ASN A 159 -4.86 1.69 11.16
CA ASN A 159 -4.59 1.68 9.73
C ASN A 159 -3.50 2.68 9.34
N VAL A 160 -2.93 2.49 8.17
CA VAL A 160 -1.99 3.40 7.53
C VAL A 160 -2.35 3.59 6.07
N GLN A 161 -2.09 4.79 5.57
CA GLN A 161 -2.34 5.18 4.19
C GLN A 161 -1.12 5.91 3.65
N GLY A 162 -0.84 5.72 2.35
CA GLY A 162 0.29 6.38 1.72
C GLY A 162 0.28 6.24 0.21
N LEU A 163 1.29 6.83 -0.41
CA LEU A 163 1.63 6.68 -1.81
C LEU A 163 2.94 5.92 -1.92
N GLY A 164 3.04 5.10 -2.95
CA GLY A 164 4.27 4.41 -3.30
C GLY A 164 4.25 3.97 -4.75
N THR A 165 5.33 3.34 -5.20
CA THR A 165 5.47 2.88 -6.57
C THR A 165 5.53 1.36 -6.62
N ILE A 166 4.83 0.75 -7.57
CA ILE A 166 4.96 -0.67 -7.88
C ILE A 166 6.29 -0.91 -8.59
N THR A 167 7.08 -1.86 -8.08
CA THR A 167 8.38 -2.22 -8.66
C THR A 167 8.22 -3.22 -9.79
N PHE A 168 7.51 -4.32 -9.53
CA PHE A 168 7.30 -5.38 -10.52
C PHE A 168 6.03 -6.19 -10.26
N LEU A 169 5.64 -6.94 -11.28
CA LEU A 169 4.61 -7.97 -11.25
C LEU A 169 5.15 -9.28 -11.81
N THR A 170 5.01 -10.37 -11.08
CA THR A 170 5.38 -11.73 -11.50
C THR A 170 4.31 -12.36 -12.39
N GLY A 171 4.65 -13.44 -13.09
CA GLY A 171 3.72 -14.16 -13.97
C GLY A 171 2.48 -14.75 -13.28
N ASN A 172 2.51 -14.90 -11.95
CA ASN A 172 1.37 -15.35 -11.12
C ASN A 172 0.66 -14.19 -10.40
N SER A 173 0.75 -12.98 -10.94
CA SER A 173 0.09 -11.75 -10.44
C SER A 173 0.53 -11.29 -9.06
N LYS A 174 1.66 -11.75 -8.54
CA LYS A 174 2.25 -11.24 -7.32
C LYS A 174 3.08 -9.99 -7.60
N PHE A 175 2.98 -8.97 -6.77
CA PHE A 175 3.73 -7.73 -6.90
C PHE A 175 4.73 -7.53 -5.76
N GLY A 176 5.79 -6.77 -6.05
CA GLY A 176 6.63 -6.11 -5.07
C GLY A 176 6.57 -4.59 -5.26
N ALA A 177 6.57 -3.85 -4.16
CA ALA A 177 6.52 -2.38 -4.17
C ALA A 177 7.31 -1.77 -3.01
N LEU A 178 7.64 -0.48 -3.11
CA LEU A 178 8.34 0.35 -2.13
C LEU A 178 9.83 0.02 -1.92
N GLY A 179 10.22 -1.26 -1.86
CA GLY A 179 11.59 -1.66 -1.53
C GLY A 179 11.99 -1.45 -0.07
N HIS A 180 11.08 -1.00 0.78
CA HIS A 180 11.21 -0.88 2.23
C HIS A 180 9.86 -1.09 2.91
N GLY A 181 9.88 -1.43 4.19
CA GLY A 181 8.67 -1.60 4.99
C GLY A 181 7.98 -0.27 5.31
N ILE A 182 6.70 -0.35 5.62
CA ILE A 182 5.95 0.76 6.17
C ILE A 182 6.03 0.69 7.69
N HIS A 183 6.68 1.69 8.25
CA HIS A 183 6.84 1.88 9.69
C HIS A 183 5.85 2.93 10.19
N ASP A 184 5.40 2.77 11.40
CA ASP A 184 4.62 3.80 12.07
C ASP A 184 5.50 5.04 12.36
N ALA A 185 4.99 6.22 12.00
CA ALA A 185 5.76 7.46 12.09
C ALA A 185 6.05 7.92 13.54
N ASP A 186 5.21 7.53 14.50
CA ASP A 186 5.34 7.94 15.90
C ASP A 186 6.22 6.97 16.70
N THR A 187 6.08 5.67 16.44
CA THR A 187 6.78 4.61 17.18
C THR A 187 8.00 4.06 16.45
N SER A 188 8.14 4.32 15.15
CA SER A 188 9.17 3.75 14.26
C SER A 188 9.16 2.21 14.19
N VAL A 189 8.06 1.58 14.58
CA VAL A 189 7.89 0.13 14.52
C VAL A 189 7.41 -0.28 13.14
N LEU A 190 7.98 -1.34 12.55
CA LEU A 190 7.44 -1.97 11.34
C LEU A 190 6.00 -2.41 11.63
N MET A 191 5.05 -1.93 10.83
CA MET A 191 3.64 -2.19 11.09
C MET A 191 3.29 -3.64 10.77
N ASP A 192 2.77 -4.34 11.76
CA ASP A 192 2.15 -5.64 11.60
C ASP A 192 0.77 -5.47 10.98
N ILE A 193 0.51 -6.12 9.85
CA ILE A 193 -0.73 -5.91 9.09
C ILE A 193 -1.59 -7.16 9.06
N GLY A 194 -2.89 -6.97 9.26
CA GLY A 194 -3.92 -8.00 9.01
C GLY A 194 -4.30 -8.10 7.52
N GLY A 195 -3.92 -7.09 6.73
CA GLY A 195 -4.17 -7.04 5.30
C GLY A 195 -4.20 -5.61 4.77
N GLY A 196 -4.45 -5.48 3.46
CA GLY A 196 -4.54 -4.17 2.84
C GLY A 196 -5.02 -4.21 1.40
N SER A 197 -5.09 -3.06 0.78
CA SER A 197 -5.48 -2.90 -0.61
C SER A 197 -4.66 -1.83 -1.31
N LEU A 198 -4.41 -2.06 -2.59
CA LEU A 198 -3.87 -1.06 -3.50
C LEU A 198 -4.99 -0.39 -4.28
N TYR A 199 -4.84 0.90 -4.50
CA TYR A 199 -5.82 1.71 -5.22
C TYR A 199 -5.18 2.53 -6.33
N LYS A 200 -5.94 2.81 -7.37
CA LYS A 200 -5.59 3.83 -8.37
C LYS A 200 -5.40 5.17 -7.67
N THR A 201 -4.35 5.87 -8.05
CA THR A 201 -4.07 7.21 -7.58
C THR A 201 -3.77 8.15 -8.74
N SER A 202 -3.91 9.43 -8.51
CA SER A 202 -3.46 10.48 -9.44
C SER A 202 -2.57 11.45 -8.69
N ILE A 203 -1.40 11.75 -9.25
CA ILE A 203 -0.49 12.77 -8.71
C ILE A 203 -1.13 14.14 -8.96
N ARG A 204 -1.16 14.98 -7.94
CA ARG A 204 -1.76 16.34 -7.97
C ARG A 204 -0.72 17.43 -7.94
N SER A 205 0.32 17.23 -7.16
CA SER A 205 1.42 18.18 -7.03
C SER A 205 2.71 17.45 -6.66
N ILE A 206 3.82 18.07 -6.99
CA ILE A 206 5.16 17.66 -6.59
C ILE A 206 5.74 18.82 -5.79
N LEU A 207 6.15 18.50 -4.56
CA LEU A 207 6.99 19.38 -3.76
C LEU A 207 8.44 19.04 -4.05
N LYS A 208 9.17 19.99 -4.64
CA LYS A 208 10.56 19.82 -5.00
C LYS A 208 11.44 19.62 -3.77
N GLY A 209 12.33 18.64 -3.83
CA GLY A 209 13.32 18.41 -2.79
C GLY A 209 14.46 19.44 -2.81
N GLU A 210 14.94 19.78 -1.62
CA GLU A 210 16.08 20.64 -1.40
C GLU A 210 16.98 20.03 -0.31
N ASN A 211 18.21 20.50 -0.21
CA ASN A 211 19.14 20.05 0.85
C ASN A 211 18.52 20.22 2.24
N GLY A 212 18.39 19.11 2.98
CA GLY A 212 17.78 19.08 4.30
C GLY A 212 16.26 18.97 4.32
N MET A 213 15.59 19.05 3.16
CA MET A 213 14.15 18.88 3.01
C MET A 213 13.84 17.98 1.81
N PRO A 214 13.66 16.66 2.01
CA PRO A 214 13.21 15.78 0.95
C PRO A 214 11.88 16.25 0.38
N GLY A 215 11.75 16.24 -0.95
CA GLY A 215 10.49 16.55 -1.62
C GLY A 215 9.47 15.43 -1.47
N SER A 216 8.26 15.67 -1.97
CA SER A 216 7.19 14.67 -1.94
C SER A 216 6.24 14.77 -3.13
N MET A 217 5.69 13.64 -3.52
CA MET A 217 4.50 13.59 -4.37
C MET A 217 3.25 13.66 -3.52
N GLU A 218 2.33 14.53 -3.89
CA GLU A 218 1.00 14.57 -3.32
C GLU A 218 -0.01 13.98 -4.33
N GLY A 219 -0.77 13.00 -3.90
CA GLY A 219 -1.76 12.34 -4.74
C GLY A 219 -3.14 12.30 -4.11
N MET A 220 -4.10 11.95 -4.92
CA MET A 220 -5.47 11.71 -4.48
C MET A 220 -5.82 10.25 -4.67
N ILE A 221 -6.21 9.60 -3.57
CA ILE A 221 -6.69 8.23 -3.56
C ILE A 221 -8.20 8.24 -3.32
N VAL A 222 -8.95 7.57 -4.19
CA VAL A 222 -10.39 7.40 -4.02
C VAL A 222 -10.67 5.96 -3.63
N TYR A 223 -10.96 5.76 -2.35
CA TYR A 223 -11.20 4.43 -1.77
C TYR A 223 -12.57 3.91 -2.15
N ASN A 224 -12.62 3.14 -3.23
CA ASN A 224 -13.82 2.39 -3.64
C ASN A 224 -13.42 1.14 -4.44
N ARG A 225 -14.37 0.21 -4.60
CA ARG A 225 -14.13 -1.07 -5.27
C ARG A 225 -13.70 -0.96 -6.74
N TYR A 226 -14.03 0.15 -7.43
CA TYR A 226 -13.70 0.34 -8.86
C TYR A 226 -12.26 0.84 -9.05
N ASN A 227 -11.69 1.42 -8.02
CA ASN A 227 -10.32 1.91 -8.01
C ASN A 227 -9.35 0.94 -7.33
N ARG A 228 -9.87 -0.15 -6.74
CA ARG A 228 -9.03 -1.17 -6.11
C ARG A 228 -8.30 -1.94 -7.19
N LEU A 229 -6.99 -2.08 -7.04
CA LEU A 229 -6.08 -2.72 -7.98
C LEU A 229 -5.68 -4.13 -7.53
N GLY A 230 -5.68 -4.37 -6.24
CA GLY A 230 -5.25 -5.62 -5.65
C GLY A 230 -5.21 -5.58 -4.13
N THR A 231 -4.66 -6.66 -3.54
CA THR A 231 -4.49 -6.85 -2.10
C THR A 231 -3.03 -6.72 -1.68
N VAL A 232 -2.79 -6.12 -0.50
CA VAL A 232 -1.52 -6.20 0.22
C VAL A 232 -1.60 -7.34 1.22
N GLU A 233 -0.65 -8.26 1.17
CA GLU A 233 -0.61 -9.48 1.98
C GLU A 233 0.52 -9.45 3.01
N LYS A 234 1.63 -8.77 2.70
CA LYS A 234 2.82 -8.68 3.56
C LYS A 234 3.37 -7.26 3.60
N ASN A 235 3.82 -6.84 4.78
CA ASN A 235 4.67 -5.68 5.01
C ASN A 235 5.96 -6.19 5.68
N THR A 236 7.09 -6.05 5.00
CA THR A 236 8.41 -6.51 5.46
C THR A 236 9.43 -5.39 5.37
N GLU A 237 10.61 -5.53 5.97
CA GLU A 237 11.68 -4.54 5.83
C GLU A 237 12.12 -4.29 4.38
N MET A 238 11.86 -5.25 3.48
CA MET A 238 12.25 -5.22 2.06
C MET A 238 11.13 -4.73 1.12
N GLY A 239 9.97 -4.36 1.66
CA GLY A 239 8.84 -3.85 0.87
C GLY A 239 7.48 -4.39 1.27
N ILE A 240 6.48 -4.01 0.48
CA ILE A 240 5.13 -4.55 0.56
C ILE A 240 4.87 -5.49 -0.62
N TYR A 241 4.14 -6.55 -0.35
CA TYR A 241 3.87 -7.62 -1.31
C TYR A 241 2.41 -8.05 -1.26
N GLY A 242 1.93 -8.60 -2.37
CA GLY A 242 0.56 -9.07 -2.46
C GLY A 242 0.18 -9.45 -3.87
N THR A 243 -1.11 -9.33 -4.22
CA THR A 243 -1.65 -9.76 -5.51
C THR A 243 -2.30 -8.59 -6.24
N ILE A 244 -2.01 -8.43 -7.54
CA ILE A 244 -2.71 -7.51 -8.44
C ILE A 244 -3.88 -8.26 -9.08
N GLU A 245 -5.08 -7.67 -9.04
CA GLU A 245 -6.31 -8.18 -9.62
C GLU A 245 -6.62 -7.51 -10.97
N GLU A 246 -6.25 -6.23 -11.11
CA GLU A 246 -6.53 -5.39 -12.29
C GLU A 246 -5.23 -5.04 -13.04
N ILE A 247 -4.64 -6.04 -13.72
CA ILE A 247 -3.29 -5.92 -14.35
C ILE A 247 -3.29 -4.84 -15.42
N ASP A 248 -4.25 -4.85 -16.34
CA ASP A 248 -4.31 -3.90 -17.48
C ASP A 248 -4.45 -2.44 -17.03
N ALA A 249 -4.88 -2.22 -15.79
CA ALA A 249 -4.99 -0.88 -15.21
C ALA A 249 -3.64 -0.28 -14.79
N LEU A 250 -2.60 -1.11 -14.65
CA LEU A 250 -1.25 -0.73 -14.19
C LEU A 250 -0.18 -0.96 -15.25
N PHE A 251 -0.39 -1.91 -16.15
CA PHE A 251 0.61 -2.32 -17.12
C PHE A 251 0.00 -2.28 -18.53
N GLU A 252 0.16 -1.16 -19.22
CA GLU A 252 -0.31 -0.99 -20.60
C GLU A 252 0.48 -1.88 -21.56
N GLU A 253 1.80 -1.96 -21.36
CA GLU A 253 2.70 -2.85 -22.10
C GLU A 253 3.18 -3.97 -21.18
N GLN A 254 2.83 -5.21 -21.53
CA GLN A 254 3.20 -6.39 -20.75
C GLN A 254 4.41 -7.09 -21.37
N ILE A 255 5.55 -6.40 -21.39
CA ILE A 255 6.81 -6.94 -21.88
C ILE A 255 7.62 -7.48 -20.71
N PRO A 256 7.85 -8.81 -20.61
CA PRO A 256 8.66 -9.38 -19.55
C PRO A 256 10.12 -8.93 -19.63
N VAL A 257 10.66 -8.55 -18.47
CA VAL A 257 12.07 -8.16 -18.32
C VAL A 257 12.74 -9.13 -17.36
N GLN A 258 13.99 -9.50 -17.64
CA GLN A 258 14.76 -10.35 -16.76
C GLN A 258 15.18 -9.58 -15.49
N VAL A 259 15.09 -10.22 -14.34
CA VAL A 259 15.70 -9.74 -13.09
C VAL A 259 17.19 -10.12 -13.13
N ALA A 260 18.06 -9.15 -12.82
CA ALA A 260 19.50 -9.38 -12.75
C ALA A 260 19.88 -10.07 -11.44
N GLU A 261 20.87 -10.94 -11.48
CA GLU A 261 21.56 -11.46 -10.30
C GLU A 261 22.43 -10.32 -9.70
N LYS A 262 22.64 -10.33 -8.38
CA LYS A 262 23.40 -9.25 -7.69
C LYS A 262 24.82 -9.07 -8.25
N GLU A 263 25.45 -10.15 -8.71
CA GLU A 263 26.80 -10.18 -9.28
C GLU A 263 26.89 -9.54 -10.68
N GLU A 264 25.77 -9.40 -11.39
CA GLU A 264 25.72 -8.75 -12.69
C GLU A 264 25.64 -7.23 -12.59
N ILE A 265 25.27 -6.70 -11.42
CA ILE A 265 25.04 -5.28 -11.21
C ILE A 265 26.36 -4.56 -11.01
N HIS A 266 26.55 -3.44 -11.71
CA HIS A 266 27.81 -2.69 -11.66
C HIS A 266 27.58 -1.18 -11.56
N THR A 267 28.61 -0.46 -11.17
CA THR A 267 28.62 1.01 -11.19
C THR A 267 28.60 1.52 -12.65
N GLY A 268 27.89 2.62 -12.89
CA GLY A 268 27.75 3.21 -14.22
C GLY A 268 26.32 3.66 -14.53
N ASP A 269 26.06 3.84 -15.82
CA ASP A 269 24.76 4.30 -16.31
C ASP A 269 23.65 3.31 -16.01
N ALA A 270 22.51 3.83 -15.58
CA ALA A 270 21.27 3.10 -15.33
C ALA A 270 20.08 4.05 -15.49
N ALA A 271 18.87 3.55 -15.34
CA ALA A 271 17.65 4.36 -15.36
C ALA A 271 16.71 3.99 -14.20
N ILE A 272 16.00 4.96 -13.67
CA ILE A 272 14.83 4.73 -12.83
C ILE A 272 13.57 4.93 -13.65
N ARG A 273 12.56 4.10 -13.39
CA ARG A 273 11.27 4.17 -14.05
C ARG A 273 10.21 4.65 -13.06
N CYS A 274 9.64 5.84 -13.30
CA CYS A 274 8.61 6.41 -12.44
C CYS A 274 7.62 7.28 -13.22
N CYS A 275 6.50 7.59 -12.59
CA CYS A 275 5.47 8.47 -13.13
C CYS A 275 5.39 9.71 -12.25
N LEU A 276 5.67 10.86 -12.82
CA LEU A 276 5.55 12.16 -12.15
C LEU A 276 4.26 12.90 -12.51
N GLY A 277 3.53 12.42 -13.52
CA GLY A 277 2.29 13.00 -14.00
C GLY A 277 1.31 11.95 -14.48
N GLU A 278 1.15 11.81 -15.79
CA GLU A 278 0.18 10.88 -16.39
C GLU A 278 0.84 9.59 -16.92
N GLU A 279 2.11 9.66 -17.31
CA GLU A 279 2.83 8.56 -17.96
C GLU A 279 4.05 8.12 -17.16
N VAL A 280 4.35 6.82 -17.22
CA VAL A 280 5.60 6.26 -16.70
C VAL A 280 6.72 6.54 -17.69
N ARG A 281 7.84 7.08 -17.20
CA ARG A 281 9.03 7.37 -18.00
C ARG A 281 10.28 6.84 -17.33
N GLU A 282 11.33 6.68 -18.12
CA GLU A 282 12.66 6.34 -17.66
C GLU A 282 13.51 7.61 -17.56
N TYR A 283 14.20 7.77 -16.43
CA TYR A 283 15.07 8.89 -16.13
C TYR A 283 16.48 8.39 -15.84
N GLY A 284 17.48 9.03 -16.42
CA GLY A 284 18.88 8.65 -16.29
C GLY A 284 19.42 8.84 -14.87
N ILE A 285 20.13 7.82 -14.41
CA ILE A 285 20.85 7.83 -13.12
C ILE A 285 22.25 7.23 -13.29
N GLN A 286 23.10 7.43 -12.31
CA GLN A 286 24.38 6.72 -12.13
C GLN A 286 24.29 5.82 -10.91
N ILE A 287 24.65 4.54 -11.06
CA ILE A 287 24.95 3.68 -9.91
C ILE A 287 26.38 4.01 -9.46
N THR A 288 26.50 4.51 -8.25
CA THR A 288 27.79 4.95 -7.70
C THR A 288 28.44 3.91 -6.79
N GLU A 289 27.63 3.03 -6.18
CA GLU A 289 28.12 1.94 -5.32
C GLU A 289 27.16 0.76 -5.38
N VAL A 290 27.71 -0.46 -5.34
CA VAL A 290 26.98 -1.73 -5.24
C VAL A 290 27.62 -2.56 -4.14
N ASP A 291 26.86 -2.88 -3.10
CA ASP A 291 27.28 -3.76 -2.01
C ASP A 291 26.33 -4.95 -1.87
N PRO A 292 26.65 -6.11 -2.50
CA PRO A 292 25.81 -7.31 -2.40
C PRO A 292 25.66 -7.87 -0.98
N ASN A 293 26.55 -7.45 -0.07
CA ASN A 293 26.57 -7.88 1.33
C ASN A 293 26.17 -6.76 2.30
N ALA A 294 25.47 -5.76 1.82
CA ALA A 294 25.02 -4.64 2.65
C ALA A 294 24.26 -5.15 3.89
N LYS A 295 24.61 -4.58 5.05
CA LYS A 295 23.98 -4.96 6.32
C LYS A 295 22.48 -4.68 6.33
N GLU A 296 22.07 -3.60 5.67
CA GLU A 296 20.69 -3.22 5.46
C GLU A 296 20.35 -3.52 4.00
N GLU A 297 19.54 -4.55 3.75
CA GLU A 297 19.25 -5.06 2.40
C GLU A 297 18.63 -4.01 1.48
N ASN A 298 17.89 -3.04 2.05
CA ASN A 298 17.29 -1.93 1.33
C ASN A 298 18.27 -0.77 1.02
N LYS A 299 19.59 -0.98 1.24
CA LYS A 299 20.67 -0.04 0.96
C LYS A 299 21.84 -0.64 0.16
N GLY A 300 21.61 -1.76 -0.53
CA GLY A 300 22.64 -2.46 -1.30
C GLY A 300 23.11 -1.72 -2.57
N ILE A 301 22.31 -0.77 -3.07
CA ILE A 301 22.63 0.07 -4.23
C ILE A 301 22.67 1.52 -3.78
N VAL A 302 23.71 2.28 -4.21
CA VAL A 302 23.74 3.74 -4.09
C VAL A 302 23.66 4.33 -5.49
N LEU A 303 22.75 5.28 -5.67
CA LEU A 303 22.50 5.91 -6.96
C LEU A 303 22.50 7.45 -6.86
N GLU A 304 22.77 8.09 -8.00
CA GLU A 304 22.73 9.55 -8.17
C GLU A 304 21.88 9.87 -9.42
N VAL A 305 20.91 10.75 -9.27
CA VAL A 305 20.05 11.24 -10.38
C VAL A 305 20.88 12.17 -11.25
N THR A 306 20.95 11.86 -12.55
CA THR A 306 21.69 12.65 -13.56
C THR A 306 20.78 13.25 -14.62
N ASP A 307 19.51 12.80 -14.67
CA ASP A 307 18.53 13.27 -15.64
C ASP A 307 18.15 14.73 -15.35
N PRO A 308 18.32 15.65 -16.31
CA PRO A 308 18.05 17.07 -16.10
C PRO A 308 16.55 17.38 -15.96
N GLU A 309 15.65 16.62 -16.59
CA GLU A 309 14.20 16.80 -16.48
C GLU A 309 13.73 16.40 -15.09
N LEU A 310 14.16 15.24 -14.58
CA LEU A 310 13.86 14.80 -13.23
C LEU A 310 14.39 15.79 -12.17
N LEU A 311 15.63 16.24 -12.31
CA LEU A 311 16.21 17.23 -11.39
C LEU A 311 15.48 18.59 -11.42
N ASP A 312 14.99 18.99 -12.60
CA ASP A 312 14.22 20.23 -12.70
C ASP A 312 12.84 20.11 -12.07
N GLU A 313 12.16 18.98 -12.23
CA GLU A 313 10.82 18.77 -11.67
C GLU A 313 10.83 18.46 -10.18
N THR A 314 11.73 17.60 -9.73
CA THR A 314 11.67 17.05 -8.37
C THR A 314 12.84 17.47 -7.46
N GLY A 315 13.93 17.98 -8.03
CA GLY A 315 15.18 18.24 -7.31
C GLY A 315 15.99 16.99 -6.95
N GLY A 316 15.53 15.81 -7.37
CA GLY A 316 16.13 14.51 -7.09
C GLY A 316 15.09 13.47 -6.71
N ILE A 317 15.46 12.55 -5.82
CA ILE A 317 14.55 11.52 -5.29
C ILE A 317 13.62 12.14 -4.26
N ILE A 318 12.31 11.92 -4.39
CA ILE A 318 11.28 12.47 -3.51
C ILE A 318 10.42 11.36 -2.90
N GLN A 319 9.72 11.65 -1.81
CA GLN A 319 8.76 10.74 -1.21
C GLN A 319 7.66 10.41 -2.22
N GLY A 320 7.33 9.11 -2.34
CA GLY A 320 6.44 8.57 -3.36
C GLY A 320 7.20 7.83 -4.49
N MET A 321 8.48 8.14 -4.72
CA MET A 321 9.33 7.39 -5.66
C MET A 321 9.86 6.07 -5.10
N SER A 322 9.68 5.79 -3.80
CA SER A 322 10.03 4.49 -3.21
C SER A 322 9.34 3.36 -3.97
N GLY A 323 10.10 2.36 -4.40
CA GLY A 323 9.66 1.29 -5.27
C GLY A 323 9.85 1.55 -6.76
N SER A 324 10.30 2.75 -7.19
CA SER A 324 10.61 3.01 -8.59
C SER A 324 11.64 2.01 -9.10
N PRO A 325 11.33 1.21 -10.15
CA PRO A 325 12.25 0.22 -10.70
C PRO A 325 13.57 0.84 -11.18
N ILE A 326 14.67 0.16 -10.93
CA ILE A 326 16.00 0.52 -11.45
C ILE A 326 16.36 -0.47 -12.53
N LEU A 327 16.66 0.04 -13.73
CA LEU A 327 17.02 -0.72 -14.92
C LEU A 327 18.47 -0.48 -15.30
N GLN A 328 19.22 -1.54 -15.59
CA GLN A 328 20.58 -1.51 -16.14
C GLN A 328 20.74 -2.61 -17.18
N ASP A 329 21.32 -2.30 -18.33
CA ASP A 329 21.55 -3.24 -19.43
C ASP A 329 20.30 -4.04 -19.88
N GLY A 330 19.10 -3.41 -19.77
CA GLY A 330 17.83 -4.01 -20.14
C GLY A 330 17.28 -5.00 -19.12
N LYS A 331 17.85 -5.09 -17.93
CA LYS A 331 17.39 -5.93 -16.80
C LYS A 331 16.88 -5.07 -15.65
N LEU A 332 15.96 -5.63 -14.87
CA LEU A 332 15.55 -5.06 -13.57
C LEU A 332 16.61 -5.41 -12.53
N ILE A 333 17.32 -4.40 -12.02
CA ILE A 333 18.39 -4.61 -11.02
C ILE A 333 17.92 -4.32 -9.59
N GLY A 334 16.90 -3.47 -9.41
CA GLY A 334 16.48 -3.06 -8.09
C GLY A 334 15.31 -2.10 -8.07
N ALA A 335 15.10 -1.51 -6.92
CA ALA A 335 14.11 -0.46 -6.69
C ALA A 335 14.68 0.65 -5.80
N VAL A 336 14.31 1.89 -6.07
CA VAL A 336 14.62 3.05 -5.21
C VAL A 336 13.97 2.86 -3.85
N THR A 337 14.71 3.10 -2.76
CA THR A 337 14.19 2.96 -1.39
C THR A 337 14.17 4.27 -0.63
N HIS A 338 15.33 4.83 -0.33
CA HIS A 338 15.47 6.01 0.52
C HIS A 338 16.29 7.11 -0.16
N VAL A 339 15.91 8.35 0.06
CA VAL A 339 16.64 9.54 -0.36
C VAL A 339 17.66 9.95 0.71
N PHE A 340 18.78 10.53 0.31
CA PHE A 340 19.71 11.18 1.24
C PHE A 340 19.15 12.54 1.67
N VAL A 341 18.91 12.72 2.95
CA VAL A 341 18.30 13.95 3.48
C VAL A 341 19.11 15.20 3.11
N ASN A 342 20.44 15.09 3.13
CA ASN A 342 21.34 16.22 2.85
C ASN A 342 21.67 16.39 1.36
N ASP A 343 21.26 15.46 0.50
CA ASP A 343 21.51 15.51 -0.94
C ASP A 343 20.43 14.72 -1.69
N PRO A 344 19.29 15.33 -2.02
CA PRO A 344 18.19 14.62 -2.64
C PRO A 344 18.49 14.09 -4.05
N THR A 345 19.63 14.49 -4.67
CA THR A 345 20.07 13.89 -5.92
C THR A 345 20.55 12.46 -5.75
N LYS A 346 20.81 12.01 -4.51
CA LYS A 346 21.31 10.68 -4.16
C LYS A 346 20.33 9.89 -3.32
N GLY A 347 20.41 8.57 -3.45
CA GLY A 347 19.61 7.67 -2.66
C GLY A 347 20.10 6.23 -2.66
N TYR A 348 19.37 5.42 -1.95
CA TYR A 348 19.60 4.00 -1.86
C TYR A 348 18.60 3.22 -2.74
N GLY A 349 18.98 1.99 -3.05
CA GLY A 349 18.11 1.00 -3.66
C GLY A 349 18.33 -0.39 -3.06
N ILE A 350 17.29 -1.20 -3.16
CA ILE A 350 17.29 -2.64 -2.86
C ILE A 350 17.49 -3.43 -4.15
N PHE A 351 18.11 -4.60 -4.08
CA PHE A 351 18.21 -5.53 -5.20
C PHE A 351 16.84 -6.13 -5.53
N ALA A 352 16.52 -6.20 -6.83
CA ALA A 352 15.27 -6.81 -7.30
C ALA A 352 15.21 -8.31 -6.99
N GLU A 353 16.35 -9.00 -7.01
CA GLU A 353 16.49 -10.40 -6.63
C GLU A 353 16.00 -10.62 -5.18
N THR A 354 16.46 -9.81 -4.22
CA THR A 354 16.01 -9.86 -2.82
C THR A 354 14.50 -9.67 -2.68
N MET A 355 13.94 -8.72 -3.42
CA MET A 355 12.48 -8.50 -3.42
C MET A 355 11.73 -9.69 -4.02
N LEU A 356 12.27 -10.31 -5.09
CA LEU A 356 11.65 -11.45 -5.76
C LEU A 356 11.66 -12.70 -4.88
N GLU A 357 12.77 -12.98 -4.19
CA GLU A 357 12.87 -14.05 -3.19
C GLU A 357 11.78 -13.92 -2.12
N THR A 358 11.56 -12.72 -1.58
CA THR A 358 10.51 -12.44 -0.58
C THR A 358 9.10 -12.76 -1.08
N VAL A 359 8.84 -12.58 -2.38
CA VAL A 359 7.58 -12.98 -3.02
C VAL A 359 7.45 -14.50 -3.09
N CYS A 360 8.54 -15.22 -3.41
CA CYS A 360 8.54 -16.66 -3.60
C CYS A 360 8.45 -17.45 -2.31
N ASP A 361 9.08 -16.98 -1.23
CA ASP A 361 9.08 -17.64 0.10
C ASP A 361 7.70 -17.84 0.73
N GLY A 362 6.65 -17.28 0.17
CA GLY A 362 5.26 -17.47 0.59
C GLY A 362 4.53 -18.64 -0.07
N GLN A 363 5.16 -19.40 -0.97
CA GLN A 363 4.51 -20.46 -1.75
C GLN A 363 4.73 -21.88 -1.21
N GLU A 364 5.56 -22.07 -0.19
CA GLU A 364 5.89 -23.40 0.40
C GLU A 364 5.13 -23.72 1.71
N SER A 365 3.96 -23.15 1.94
CA SER A 365 3.16 -23.50 3.16
C SER A 365 1.75 -23.95 2.83
#